data_2b749d5d839f31ed00bc935dfc2dca75
#
_entry.id   2b749d5d839f31ed00bc935dfc2dca75
#
_cell.length_a   1.000
_cell.length_b   1.000
_cell.length_c   1.000
_cell.angle_alpha   90.00
_cell.angle_beta   90.00
_cell.angle_gamma   90.00
#
_symmetry.space_group_name_H-M   'P 1'
#
loop_
_entity.id
_entity.type
_entity.pdbx_description
1 polymer ?
#
loop_
_entity_poly.entity_id
_entity_poly.type
_entity_poly.pdbx_seq_one_letter_code
_entity_poly.pdbx_strand_id
1 'polypeptide(L)'
;MTKISVKNLNGEKVKDLTLTDSIWNIEINEDCLKKMIRLQLDATRQGTRKTKNRSEVSGGGRKPWRQKGTGRARQGSTRATQWVGGGIPFGVSPRDYTFKINKKERVIALKSALSS
;
A
#
# COMPACT_ATOMS: atom_id res chain seq x y z
N MET A 1 -21.96 32.26 3.00
CA MET A 1 -21.06 32.39 1.83
C MET A 1 -19.66 32.71 2.30
N THR A 2 -18.76 31.79 2.10
CA THR A 2 -17.36 31.91 2.50
C THR A 2 -16.64 32.88 1.56
N LYS A 3 -15.95 33.89 2.10
CA LYS A 3 -15.17 34.88 1.33
C LYS A 3 -13.70 34.66 1.54
N ILE A 4 -12.93 34.61 0.48
CA ILE A 4 -11.47 34.52 0.53
C ILE A 4 -10.85 35.75 -0.12
N SER A 5 -9.84 36.35 0.53
CA SER A 5 -9.09 37.46 -0.01
C SER A 5 -8.02 36.94 -0.98
N VAL A 6 -8.11 37.35 -2.25
CA VAL A 6 -7.08 37.08 -3.26
C VAL A 6 -5.92 38.06 -3.07
N LYS A 7 -4.71 37.54 -2.94
CA LYS A 7 -3.48 38.34 -2.76
C LYS A 7 -2.60 38.23 -4.00
N ASN A 8 -1.82 39.28 -4.28
CA ASN A 8 -0.77 39.25 -5.27
C ASN A 8 0.50 38.57 -4.72
N LEU A 9 1.54 38.42 -5.54
CA LEU A 9 2.83 37.85 -5.11
C LEU A 9 3.53 38.66 -4.01
N ASN A 10 3.21 39.94 -3.87
CA ASN A 10 3.75 40.82 -2.83
C ASN A 10 2.95 40.73 -1.51
N GLY A 11 1.89 39.92 -1.46
CA GLY A 11 1.05 39.74 -0.28
C GLY A 11 -0.09 40.78 -0.14
N GLU A 12 -0.22 41.72 -1.04
CA GLU A 12 -1.27 42.75 -1.01
C GLU A 12 -2.62 42.18 -1.48
N LYS A 13 -3.71 42.58 -0.83
CA LYS A 13 -5.06 42.17 -1.17
C LYS A 13 -5.51 42.84 -2.48
N VAL A 14 -5.88 42.04 -3.48
CA VAL A 14 -6.35 42.51 -4.79
C VAL A 14 -7.88 42.57 -4.85
N LYS A 15 -8.55 41.48 -4.42
CA LYS A 15 -10.01 41.34 -4.45
C LYS A 15 -10.50 40.30 -3.47
N ASP A 16 -11.81 40.31 -3.17
CA ASP A 16 -12.49 39.24 -2.45
C ASP A 16 -13.19 38.31 -3.44
N LEU A 17 -13.03 37.01 -3.25
CA LEU A 17 -13.72 35.97 -4.00
C LEU A 17 -14.77 35.32 -3.10
N THR A 18 -16.00 35.22 -3.59
CA THR A 18 -17.09 34.50 -2.90
C THR A 18 -17.11 33.07 -3.35
N LEU A 19 -17.01 32.14 -2.40
CA LEU A 19 -17.00 30.68 -2.67
C LEU A 19 -18.37 30.07 -2.41
N THR A 20 -18.68 29.00 -3.13
CA THR A 20 -19.92 28.25 -2.98
C THR A 20 -19.85 27.36 -1.74
N ASP A 21 -20.69 27.59 -0.74
CA ASP A 21 -20.68 26.87 0.55
C ASP A 21 -20.89 25.35 0.38
N SER A 22 -21.61 24.90 -0.64
CA SER A 22 -21.83 23.47 -0.92
C SER A 22 -20.56 22.69 -1.31
N ILE A 23 -19.45 23.39 -1.56
CA ILE A 23 -18.16 22.79 -1.92
C ILE A 23 -17.09 23.11 -0.88
N TRP A 24 -17.03 24.37 -0.43
CA TRP A 24 -15.93 24.94 0.33
C TRP A 24 -16.23 25.11 1.83
N ASN A 25 -17.45 24.83 2.25
CA ASN A 25 -17.87 24.97 3.64
C ASN A 25 -18.78 23.81 4.05
N ILE A 26 -18.30 22.59 3.83
CA ILE A 26 -18.98 21.37 4.26
C ILE A 26 -18.34 20.83 5.54
N GLU A 27 -19.10 20.04 6.30
CA GLU A 27 -18.57 19.28 7.40
C GLU A 27 -17.50 18.28 6.93
N ILE A 28 -16.32 18.31 7.57
CA ILE A 28 -15.17 17.50 7.16
C ILE A 28 -15.41 16.05 7.55
N ASN A 29 -15.45 15.15 6.57
CA ASN A 29 -15.52 13.72 6.80
C ASN A 29 -14.11 13.11 6.75
N GLU A 30 -13.50 12.98 7.94
CA GLU A 30 -12.14 12.43 8.07
C GLU A 30 -11.99 11.01 7.54
N ASP A 31 -13.00 10.15 7.70
CA ASP A 31 -12.91 8.76 7.28
C ASP A 31 -12.83 8.63 5.75
N CYS A 32 -13.64 9.41 5.04
CA CYS A 32 -13.58 9.47 3.59
C CYS A 32 -12.25 10.05 3.11
N LEU A 33 -11.74 11.07 3.78
CA LEU A 33 -10.45 11.69 3.49
C LEU A 33 -9.30 10.70 3.70
N LYS A 34 -9.25 10.01 4.85
CA LYS A 34 -8.24 8.99 5.16
C LYS A 34 -8.26 7.84 4.15
N LYS A 35 -9.45 7.35 3.76
CA LYS A 35 -9.60 6.32 2.72
C LYS A 35 -9.04 6.78 1.38
N MET A 36 -9.31 8.02 0.98
CA MET A 36 -8.84 8.55 -0.31
C MET A 36 -7.33 8.74 -0.34
N ILE A 37 -6.72 9.25 0.74
CA ILE A 37 -5.27 9.37 0.88
C ILE A 37 -4.63 7.97 0.80
N ARG A 38 -5.17 6.99 1.50
CA ARG A 38 -4.68 5.62 1.47
C ARG A 38 -4.77 5.02 0.06
N LEU A 39 -5.88 5.23 -0.66
CA LEU A 39 -6.02 4.81 -2.05
C LEU A 39 -4.90 5.37 -2.94
N GLN A 40 -4.60 6.67 -2.81
CA GLN A 40 -3.55 7.32 -3.59
C GLN A 40 -2.17 6.76 -3.27
N LEU A 41 -1.84 6.59 -1.98
CA LEU A 41 -0.57 6.02 -1.55
C LEU A 41 -0.41 4.57 -2.01
N ASP A 42 -1.46 3.77 -1.90
CA ASP A 42 -1.42 2.36 -2.31
C ASP A 42 -1.36 2.22 -3.83
N ALA A 43 -1.97 3.13 -4.61
CA ALA A 43 -1.87 3.15 -6.07
C ALA A 43 -0.45 3.44 -6.60
N THR A 44 0.40 4.09 -5.81
CA THR A 44 1.82 4.31 -6.19
C THR A 44 2.71 3.09 -5.95
N ARG A 45 2.22 2.08 -5.21
CA ARG A 45 2.98 0.87 -4.90
C ARG A 45 3.00 -0.08 -6.09
N GLN A 46 4.19 -0.43 -6.56
CA GLN A 46 4.37 -1.38 -7.67
C GLN A 46 4.11 -2.84 -7.27
N GLY A 47 4.31 -3.20 -6.01
CA GLY A 47 3.97 -4.51 -5.45
C GLY A 47 4.74 -5.72 -6.00
N THR A 48 5.90 -5.52 -6.62
CA THR A 48 6.66 -6.57 -7.35
C THR A 48 7.59 -7.39 -6.47
N ARG A 49 7.70 -7.13 -5.18
CA ARG A 49 8.57 -7.90 -4.26
C ARG A 49 8.14 -9.35 -4.20
N LYS A 50 9.11 -10.25 -4.38
CA LYS A 50 8.90 -11.70 -4.31
C LYS A 50 10.05 -12.38 -3.58
N THR A 51 9.73 -13.36 -2.75
CA THR A 51 10.68 -14.32 -2.19
C THR A 51 10.43 -15.70 -2.78
N LYS A 52 11.49 -16.48 -2.96
CA LYS A 52 11.36 -17.85 -3.50
C LYS A 52 10.94 -18.81 -2.40
N ASN A 53 9.91 -19.58 -2.63
CA ASN A 53 9.54 -20.72 -1.78
C ASN A 53 10.42 -21.94 -2.08
N ARG A 54 10.30 -23.02 -1.28
CA ARG A 54 11.16 -24.22 -1.43
C ARG A 54 11.05 -24.91 -2.80
N SER A 55 9.98 -24.72 -3.54
CA SER A 55 9.82 -25.30 -4.88
C SER A 55 10.46 -24.42 -5.96
N GLU A 56 10.60 -23.13 -5.73
CA GLU A 56 11.18 -22.17 -6.67
C GLU A 56 12.70 -22.01 -6.54
N VAL A 57 13.27 -22.41 -5.40
CA VAL A 57 14.72 -22.38 -5.20
C VAL A 57 15.37 -23.48 -6.02
N SER A 58 16.42 -23.17 -6.78
CA SER A 58 17.18 -24.13 -7.59
C SER A 58 17.96 -25.10 -6.69
N GLY A 59 18.11 -26.34 -7.11
CA GLY A 59 18.90 -27.38 -6.42
C GLY A 59 18.06 -28.34 -5.58
N GLY A 60 18.69 -29.11 -4.70
CA GLY A 60 18.06 -29.95 -3.68
C GLY A 60 17.18 -31.13 -4.13
N GLY A 61 17.29 -31.58 -5.39
CA GLY A 61 16.53 -32.71 -5.90
C GLY A 61 16.92 -34.06 -5.29
N ARG A 62 18.13 -34.16 -4.76
CA ARG A 62 18.61 -35.38 -4.10
C ARG A 62 18.48 -35.25 -2.57
N LYS A 63 18.05 -36.36 -1.91
CA LYS A 63 18.04 -36.46 -0.46
C LYS A 63 19.48 -36.35 0.09
N PRO A 64 19.79 -35.47 1.06
CA PRO A 64 21.15 -35.24 1.54
C PRO A 64 21.84 -36.50 2.10
N TRP A 65 21.10 -37.34 2.83
CA TRP A 65 21.57 -38.61 3.40
C TRP A 65 20.41 -39.58 3.59
N ARG A 66 20.74 -40.86 3.86
CA ARG A 66 19.75 -41.90 4.12
C ARG A 66 18.93 -41.60 5.39
N GLN A 67 17.71 -42.16 5.43
CA GLN A 67 16.70 -41.87 6.47
C GLN A 67 17.13 -42.26 7.89
N LYS A 68 17.94 -43.34 8.04
CA LYS A 68 18.39 -43.88 9.31
C LYS A 68 19.89 -44.28 9.21
N GLY A 69 20.57 -44.45 10.37
CA GLY A 69 21.94 -44.98 10.43
C GLY A 69 23.04 -43.94 10.13
N THR A 70 22.76 -42.63 10.22
CA THR A 70 23.76 -41.56 10.03
C THR A 70 24.04 -40.78 11.30
N GLY A 71 23.30 -40.98 12.39
CA GLY A 71 23.39 -40.16 13.61
C GLY A 71 22.98 -38.70 13.45
N ARG A 72 22.52 -38.28 12.22
CA ARG A 72 22.12 -36.92 11.90
C ARG A 72 20.62 -36.78 11.91
N ALA A 73 20.11 -35.53 12.05
CA ALA A 73 18.68 -35.21 11.90
C ALA A 73 18.20 -35.62 10.49
N ARG A 74 16.97 -36.10 10.40
CA ARG A 74 16.37 -36.52 9.13
C ARG A 74 16.14 -35.33 8.23
N GLN A 75 16.61 -35.38 6.99
CA GLN A 75 16.46 -34.31 6.01
C GLN A 75 15.97 -34.85 4.65
N GLY A 76 15.02 -34.17 4.05
CA GLY A 76 14.47 -34.55 2.73
C GLY A 76 15.08 -33.76 1.58
N SER A 77 15.45 -32.51 1.81
CA SER A 77 15.98 -31.62 0.77
C SER A 77 16.81 -30.50 1.40
N THR A 78 17.89 -30.09 0.72
CA THR A 78 18.69 -28.91 1.08
C THR A 78 17.99 -27.59 0.81
N ARG A 79 16.85 -27.60 0.06
CA ARG A 79 16.00 -26.44 -0.18
C ARG A 79 14.94 -26.21 0.90
N ALA A 80 14.88 -27.07 1.91
CA ALA A 80 13.95 -26.92 3.02
C ALA A 80 14.25 -25.63 3.79
N THR A 81 13.22 -25.09 4.43
CA THR A 81 13.26 -23.74 5.04
C THR A 81 14.24 -23.60 6.22
N GLN A 82 14.62 -24.71 6.84
CA GLN A 82 15.62 -24.74 7.91
C GLN A 82 17.09 -24.68 7.42
N TRP A 83 17.29 -24.78 6.09
CA TRP A 83 18.63 -24.72 5.51
C TRP A 83 19.00 -23.32 5.07
N VAL A 84 20.25 -22.94 5.27
CA VAL A 84 20.80 -21.70 4.70
C VAL A 84 20.74 -21.80 3.17
N GLY A 85 20.15 -20.81 2.52
CA GLY A 85 19.89 -20.85 1.08
C GLY A 85 18.64 -21.66 0.69
N GLY A 86 17.87 -22.18 1.64
CA GLY A 86 16.57 -22.79 1.41
C GLY A 86 15.46 -21.77 1.10
N GLY A 87 14.26 -22.29 0.80
CA GLY A 87 13.10 -21.46 0.51
C GLY A 87 12.54 -20.74 1.74
N ILE A 88 11.92 -19.60 1.54
CA ILE A 88 11.25 -18.82 2.59
C ILE A 88 9.77 -19.23 2.65
N PRO A 89 9.28 -19.76 3.82
CA PRO A 89 7.85 -20.02 3.99
C PRO A 89 7.12 -18.69 4.21
N PHE A 90 5.90 -18.59 3.72
CA PHE A 90 5.04 -17.38 3.87
C PHE A 90 5.73 -16.07 3.47
N GLY A 91 6.67 -16.15 2.54
CA GLY A 91 7.39 -14.98 2.06
C GLY A 91 6.50 -14.05 1.22
N VAL A 92 6.99 -12.84 0.99
CA VAL A 92 6.26 -11.84 0.21
C VAL A 92 6.10 -12.32 -1.23
N SER A 93 4.86 -12.27 -1.75
CA SER A 93 4.52 -12.50 -3.15
C SER A 93 4.07 -11.19 -3.82
N PRO A 94 4.26 -11.03 -5.14
CA PRO A 94 3.72 -9.89 -5.86
C PRO A 94 2.21 -9.81 -5.66
N ARG A 95 1.73 -8.60 -5.36
CA ARG A 95 0.30 -8.35 -5.21
C ARG A 95 -0.06 -6.94 -5.64
N ASP A 96 -1.28 -6.76 -6.07
CA ASP A 96 -1.88 -5.45 -6.26
C ASP A 96 -2.31 -4.87 -4.91
N TYR A 97 -2.01 -3.61 -4.68
CA TYR A 97 -2.40 -2.86 -3.49
C TYR A 97 -3.60 -1.95 -3.74
N THR A 98 -4.06 -1.82 -4.98
CA THR A 98 -5.18 -0.96 -5.32
C THR A 98 -6.49 -1.50 -4.73
N PHE A 99 -7.34 -0.61 -4.26
CA PHE A 99 -8.71 -0.91 -3.85
C PHE A 99 -9.67 0.13 -4.43
N LYS A 100 -10.94 -0.21 -4.49
CA LYS A 100 -11.97 0.68 -5.04
C LYS A 100 -12.69 1.43 -3.93
N ILE A 101 -12.93 2.72 -4.17
CA ILE A 101 -13.78 3.58 -3.33
C ILE A 101 -14.99 4.00 -4.16
N ASN A 102 -16.17 4.09 -3.54
CA ASN A 102 -17.39 4.51 -4.18
C ASN A 102 -17.29 5.95 -4.71
N LYS A 103 -17.95 6.24 -5.83
CA LYS A 103 -17.92 7.58 -6.44
C LYS A 103 -18.39 8.68 -5.48
N LYS A 104 -19.44 8.41 -4.69
CA LYS A 104 -19.96 9.35 -3.68
C LYS A 104 -18.93 9.65 -2.59
N GLU A 105 -18.24 8.61 -2.06
CA GLU A 105 -17.18 8.80 -1.05
C GLU A 105 -16.01 9.62 -1.59
N ARG A 106 -15.63 9.43 -2.87
CA ARG A 106 -14.57 10.25 -3.51
C ARG A 106 -14.95 11.73 -3.58
N VAL A 107 -16.20 12.02 -3.93
CA VAL A 107 -16.70 13.40 -4.01
C VAL A 107 -16.71 14.04 -2.62
N ILE A 108 -17.16 13.30 -1.59
CA ILE A 108 -17.15 13.78 -0.20
C ILE A 108 -15.72 14.03 0.27
N ALA A 109 -14.79 13.10 0.01
CA ALA A 109 -13.39 13.27 0.37
C ALA A 109 -12.76 14.51 -0.29
N LEU A 110 -13.02 14.74 -1.58
CA LEU A 110 -12.52 15.91 -2.29
C LEU A 110 -13.07 17.21 -1.69
N LYS A 111 -14.38 17.26 -1.46
CA LYS A 111 -15.01 18.43 -0.85
C LYS A 111 -14.50 18.67 0.58
N SER A 112 -14.32 17.60 1.38
CA SER A 112 -13.75 17.69 2.72
C SER A 112 -12.31 18.25 2.69
N ALA A 113 -11.51 17.84 1.71
CA ALA A 113 -10.15 18.34 1.53
C ALA A 113 -10.11 19.83 1.08
N LEU A 114 -11.15 20.29 0.35
CA LEU A 114 -11.25 21.69 -0.05
C LEU A 114 -11.80 22.60 1.05
N SER A 115 -12.50 22.02 2.03
CA SER A 115 -13.10 22.75 3.16
C SER A 115 -12.18 22.77 4.39
N SER A 116 -11.09 21.96 4.42
CA SER A 116 -10.09 21.95 5.47
C SER A 116 -9.08 23.08 5.28
#